data_edd3558bb741c9326829c5182fbdf121
#
_entry.id   edd3558bb741c9326829c5182fbdf121
#
_cell.length_a   1.000
_cell.length_b   1.000
_cell.length_c   1.000
_cell.angle_alpha   90.00
_cell.angle_beta   90.00
_cell.angle_gamma   90.00
#
_symmetry.space_group_name_H-M   'P 1'
#
loop_
_entity.id
_entity.type
_entity.pdbx_description
1 polymer ?
#
loop_
_entity_poly.entity_id
_entity_poly.type
_entity_poly.pdbx_seq_one_letter_code
_entity_poly.pdbx_strand_id
1 'polypeptide(L)'
;ICLECLSLVNKDSHARFDALNRTYEYYISSKKDPFNFKFSYFFRDKLDIDKMNKSCIRLIRHKNFKCFSKSNTDVKTYDCDIQFAEWKISKKGYKFSIRANRFLRNMVRSIVGTMIEIGTQKITDKDFQIILDSEDRRRAGYSVPASGLFLTSINYKNIFETRWKK
;
A
#
# COMPACT_ATOMS: atom_id res chain seq x y z
N ILE A 1 17.70 -13.91 -7.62
CA ILE A 1 17.75 -13.42 -6.21
C ILE A 1 19.03 -12.62 -6.07
N CYS A 2 18.93 -11.40 -5.54
CA CYS A 2 20.07 -10.58 -5.18
C CYS A 2 20.15 -10.51 -3.64
N LEU A 3 21.30 -10.85 -3.08
CA LEU A 3 21.58 -10.73 -1.65
C LEU A 3 22.37 -9.44 -1.42
N GLU A 4 21.75 -8.47 -0.75
CA GLU A 4 22.39 -7.18 -0.48
C GLU A 4 23.15 -7.17 0.85
N CYS A 5 22.60 -7.86 1.86
CA CYS A 5 23.15 -7.87 3.21
C CYS A 5 22.77 -9.16 3.95
N LEU A 6 23.67 -9.66 4.77
CA LEU A 6 23.45 -10.70 5.75
C LEU A 6 23.75 -10.16 7.14
N SER A 7 22.88 -10.46 8.12
CA SER A 7 23.08 -10.03 9.52
C SER A 7 22.76 -11.16 10.49
N LEU A 8 23.54 -11.28 11.55
CA LEU A 8 23.18 -12.11 12.69
C LEU A 8 22.04 -11.44 13.46
N VAL A 9 21.13 -12.24 13.94
CA VAL A 9 19.99 -11.80 14.76
C VAL A 9 19.84 -12.73 15.95
N ASN A 10 19.12 -12.32 16.98
CA ASN A 10 18.78 -13.16 18.12
C ASN A 10 18.02 -14.41 17.69
N LYS A 11 18.23 -15.50 18.40
CA LYS A 11 17.64 -16.83 18.09
C LYS A 11 16.12 -16.79 17.95
N ASP A 12 15.43 -15.96 18.72
CA ASP A 12 13.97 -15.86 18.74
C ASP A 12 13.43 -14.79 17.78
N SER A 13 14.30 -14.16 16.97
CA SER A 13 13.90 -13.12 16.02
C SER A 13 13.03 -13.66 14.91
N HIS A 14 11.97 -12.92 14.57
CA HIS A 14 11.02 -13.30 13.53
C HIS A 14 10.82 -12.18 12.50
N ALA A 15 11.23 -12.39 11.25
CA ALA A 15 11.22 -11.40 10.18
C ALA A 15 9.86 -10.72 9.94
N ARG A 16 8.74 -11.41 10.20
CA ARG A 16 7.40 -10.86 10.02
C ARG A 16 6.89 -10.12 11.26
N PHE A 17 7.12 -10.68 12.46
CA PHE A 17 6.48 -10.18 13.66
C PHE A 17 7.27 -9.06 14.34
N ASP A 18 8.61 -9.07 14.21
CA ASP A 18 9.46 -8.03 14.79
C ASP A 18 9.58 -6.77 13.93
N ALA A 19 9.03 -6.80 12.73
CA ALA A 19 9.02 -5.62 11.88
C ALA A 19 8.08 -4.54 12.45
N LEU A 20 8.64 -3.36 12.72
CA LEU A 20 7.91 -2.20 13.27
C LEU A 20 6.96 -1.60 12.24
N ASN A 21 7.41 -1.49 10.99
CA ASN A 21 6.59 -1.03 9.88
C ASN A 21 7.11 -1.54 8.54
N ARG A 22 6.26 -1.41 7.53
CA ARG A 22 6.54 -1.74 6.13
C ARG A 22 6.10 -0.57 5.27
N THR A 23 6.86 -0.29 4.22
CA THR A 23 6.50 0.68 3.19
C THR A 23 6.27 -0.03 1.89
N TYR A 24 5.12 0.22 1.27
CA TYR A 24 4.80 -0.21 -0.07
C TYR A 24 4.74 0.99 -1.01
N GLU A 25 5.18 0.79 -2.23
CA GLU A 25 4.96 1.70 -3.33
C GLU A 25 4.15 1.02 -4.42
N TYR A 26 3.24 1.79 -5.03
CA TYR A 26 2.45 1.33 -6.16
C TYR A 26 2.64 2.29 -7.34
N TYR A 27 3.03 1.72 -8.49
CA TYR A 27 3.34 2.48 -9.69
C TYR A 27 2.24 2.35 -10.72
N ILE A 28 1.76 3.50 -11.21
CA ILE A 28 0.80 3.61 -12.31
C ILE A 28 1.50 4.30 -13.48
N SER A 29 1.45 3.69 -14.66
CA SER A 29 1.92 4.28 -15.90
C SER A 29 0.76 4.93 -16.65
N SER A 30 0.92 6.18 -17.09
CA SER A 30 -0.05 6.89 -17.93
C SER A 30 0.13 6.62 -19.43
N LYS A 31 1.23 5.96 -19.81
CA LYS A 31 1.54 5.56 -21.18
C LYS A 31 1.92 4.09 -21.21
N LYS A 32 1.59 3.41 -22.32
CA LYS A 32 2.08 2.04 -22.56
C LYS A 32 3.61 2.07 -22.68
N ASP A 33 4.27 1.25 -21.87
CA ASP A 33 5.73 1.12 -21.86
C ASP A 33 6.09 -0.37 -21.94
N PRO A 34 6.60 -0.86 -23.07
CA PRO A 34 6.90 -2.28 -23.28
C PRO A 34 7.99 -2.81 -22.33
N PHE A 35 8.84 -1.93 -21.79
CA PHE A 35 9.91 -2.32 -20.86
C PHE A 35 9.44 -2.36 -19.39
N ASN A 36 8.41 -1.61 -19.02
CA ASN A 36 7.93 -1.49 -17.65
C ASN A 36 6.53 -2.06 -17.39
N PHE A 37 5.91 -2.72 -18.39
CA PHE A 37 4.53 -3.24 -18.23
C PHE A 37 4.39 -4.29 -17.12
N LYS A 38 5.48 -4.99 -16.76
CA LYS A 38 5.51 -5.95 -15.65
C LYS A 38 5.71 -5.29 -14.28
N PHE A 39 6.06 -4.01 -14.25
CA PHE A 39 6.45 -3.27 -13.04
C PHE A 39 5.57 -2.05 -12.76
N SER A 40 4.48 -1.87 -13.52
CA SER A 40 3.51 -0.81 -13.32
C SER A 40 2.13 -1.24 -13.81
N TYR A 41 1.10 -0.58 -13.31
CA TYR A 41 -0.26 -0.70 -13.82
C TYR A 41 -0.50 0.39 -14.87
N PHE A 42 -0.82 0.01 -16.10
CA PHE A 42 -1.19 0.99 -17.12
C PHE A 42 -2.62 1.48 -16.88
N PHE A 43 -2.75 2.79 -16.66
CA PHE A 43 -4.04 3.45 -16.49
C PHE A 43 -4.05 4.72 -17.35
N ARG A 44 -5.01 4.80 -18.27
CA ARG A 44 -5.02 5.84 -19.34
C ARG A 44 -5.51 7.19 -18.84
N ASP A 45 -6.53 7.18 -17.98
CA ASP A 45 -7.21 8.41 -17.61
C ASP A 45 -6.37 9.26 -16.65
N LYS A 46 -6.55 10.58 -16.73
CA LYS A 46 -5.90 11.51 -15.82
C LYS A 46 -6.50 11.37 -14.41
N LEU A 47 -5.62 11.34 -13.41
CA LEU A 47 -5.99 11.27 -12.00
C LEU A 47 -5.84 12.65 -11.34
N ASP A 48 -6.83 13.02 -10.54
CA ASP A 48 -6.80 14.21 -9.68
C ASP A 48 -6.03 13.88 -8.40
N ILE A 49 -4.72 14.13 -8.40
CA ILE A 49 -3.80 13.78 -7.32
C ILE A 49 -4.10 14.57 -6.05
N ASP A 50 -4.58 15.81 -6.17
CA ASP A 50 -4.89 16.65 -5.02
C ASP A 50 -6.08 16.08 -4.24
N LYS A 51 -7.14 15.64 -4.94
CA LYS A 51 -8.28 14.95 -4.31
C LYS A 51 -7.86 13.62 -3.68
N MET A 52 -7.01 12.85 -4.35
CA MET A 52 -6.50 11.59 -3.81
C MET A 52 -5.66 11.83 -2.55
N ASN A 53 -4.78 12.83 -2.52
CA ASN A 53 -3.98 13.18 -1.35
C ASN A 53 -4.84 13.69 -0.18
N LYS A 54 -5.89 14.45 -0.46
CA LYS A 54 -6.86 14.86 0.58
C LYS A 54 -7.48 13.65 1.27
N SER A 55 -7.82 12.62 0.51
CA SER A 55 -8.39 11.38 1.05
C SER A 55 -7.36 10.50 1.77
N CYS A 56 -6.05 10.66 1.51
CA CYS A 56 -5.00 9.97 2.26
C CYS A 56 -5.02 10.33 3.76
N ILE A 57 -5.46 11.55 4.12
CA ILE A 57 -5.59 11.97 5.52
C ILE A 57 -6.59 11.08 6.27
N ARG A 58 -7.66 10.63 5.60
CA ARG A 58 -8.64 9.72 6.17
C ARG A 58 -8.05 8.34 6.45
N LEU A 59 -7.21 7.82 5.55
CA LEU A 59 -6.48 6.56 5.79
C LEU A 59 -5.62 6.63 7.05
N ILE A 60 -4.88 7.73 7.25
CA ILE A 60 -3.99 7.89 8.41
C ILE A 60 -4.78 7.94 9.73
N ARG A 61 -5.99 8.49 9.70
CA ARG A 61 -6.84 8.63 10.89
C ARG A 61 -7.68 7.40 11.18
N HIS A 62 -7.85 6.51 10.20
CA HIS A 62 -8.68 5.31 10.34
C HIS A 62 -7.87 4.14 10.92
N LYS A 63 -8.56 3.18 11.56
CA LYS A 63 -7.92 2.04 12.22
C LYS A 63 -8.37 0.70 11.64
N ASN A 64 -9.67 0.48 11.49
CA ASN A 64 -10.22 -0.79 11.02
C ASN A 64 -10.29 -0.84 9.48
N PHE A 65 -9.44 -1.64 8.85
CA PHE A 65 -9.34 -1.75 7.39
C PHE A 65 -10.00 -3.00 6.82
N LYS A 66 -11.04 -3.54 7.48
CA LYS A 66 -11.76 -4.73 7.02
C LYS A 66 -12.32 -4.57 5.60
N CYS A 67 -12.82 -3.37 5.24
CA CYS A 67 -13.29 -3.06 3.89
C CYS A 67 -12.24 -3.23 2.80
N PHE A 68 -10.95 -3.21 3.11
CA PHE A 68 -9.85 -3.42 2.19
C PHE A 68 -9.18 -4.79 2.31
N SER A 69 -9.60 -5.62 3.26
CA SER A 69 -9.07 -6.97 3.42
C SER A 69 -9.67 -7.94 2.39
N LYS A 70 -8.87 -8.91 1.94
CA LYS A 70 -9.44 -10.05 1.20
C LYS A 70 -10.39 -10.83 2.12
N SER A 71 -11.55 -11.20 1.61
CA SER A 71 -12.52 -12.05 2.33
C SER A 71 -11.90 -13.42 2.63
N ASN A 72 -12.42 -14.10 3.66
CA ASN A 72 -11.99 -15.43 4.09
C ASN A 72 -10.47 -15.50 4.41
N THR A 73 -10.00 -14.55 5.19
CA THR A 73 -8.65 -14.59 5.76
C THR A 73 -8.72 -14.81 7.26
N ASP A 74 -7.86 -15.70 7.75
CA ASP A 74 -7.70 -15.95 9.19
C ASP A 74 -6.86 -14.82 9.80
N VAL A 75 -7.53 -13.75 10.24
CA VAL A 75 -6.90 -12.61 10.91
C VAL A 75 -7.63 -12.33 12.23
N LYS A 76 -6.86 -12.12 13.31
CA LYS A 76 -7.38 -11.81 14.64
C LYS A 76 -8.00 -10.41 14.72
N THR A 77 -7.50 -9.45 13.94
CA THR A 77 -7.97 -8.06 13.91
C THR A 77 -7.75 -7.46 12.54
N TYR A 78 -8.60 -6.51 12.16
CA TYR A 78 -8.48 -5.72 10.93
C TYR A 78 -7.79 -4.37 11.17
N ASP A 79 -7.30 -4.11 12.38
CA ASP A 79 -6.67 -2.86 12.73
C ASP A 79 -5.26 -2.76 12.13
N CYS A 80 -5.00 -1.62 11.50
CA CYS A 80 -3.70 -1.23 11.00
C CYS A 80 -3.45 0.24 11.37
N ASP A 81 -2.19 0.55 11.67
CA ASP A 81 -1.76 1.92 11.95
C ASP A 81 -1.01 2.47 10.74
N ILE A 82 -1.73 3.24 9.90
CA ILE A 82 -1.13 3.88 8.73
C ILE A 82 -0.42 5.15 9.21
N GLN A 83 0.90 5.16 9.07
CA GLN A 83 1.77 6.25 9.50
C GLN A 83 2.02 7.28 8.38
N PHE A 84 1.86 6.86 7.14
CA PHE A 84 2.11 7.69 5.97
C PHE A 84 1.34 7.16 4.76
N ALA A 85 0.73 8.05 3.97
CA ALA A 85 0.13 7.73 2.68
C ALA A 85 0.18 8.98 1.80
N GLU A 86 0.73 8.86 0.56
CA GLU A 86 0.92 9.98 -0.34
C GLU A 86 0.94 9.54 -1.80
N TRP A 87 0.31 10.35 -2.66
CA TRP A 87 0.39 10.26 -4.11
C TRP A 87 1.33 11.33 -4.68
N LYS A 88 2.17 10.93 -5.61
CA LYS A 88 3.06 11.84 -6.36
C LYS A 88 2.93 11.62 -7.86
N ILE A 89 3.02 12.72 -8.62
CA ILE A 89 3.22 12.66 -10.06
C ILE A 89 4.68 12.26 -10.33
N SER A 90 4.88 11.33 -11.24
CA SER A 90 6.21 10.89 -11.70
C SER A 90 6.36 11.13 -13.20
N LYS A 91 7.58 11.02 -13.71
CA LYS A 91 7.87 11.18 -15.16
C LYS A 91 7.07 10.21 -16.06
N LYS A 92 6.66 9.04 -15.52
CA LYS A 92 5.97 7.98 -16.28
C LYS A 92 4.48 7.84 -15.90
N GLY A 93 3.98 8.61 -14.94
CA GLY A 93 2.60 8.53 -14.46
C GLY A 93 2.48 8.90 -13.00
N TYR A 94 2.05 7.97 -12.13
CA TYR A 94 1.76 8.25 -10.73
C TYR A 94 2.41 7.22 -9.82
N LYS A 95 2.77 7.64 -8.62
CA LYS A 95 3.29 6.78 -7.57
C LYS A 95 2.50 6.99 -6.28
N PHE A 96 2.01 5.91 -5.70
CA PHE A 96 1.45 5.89 -4.35
C PHE A 96 2.46 5.29 -3.39
N SER A 97 2.71 5.93 -2.26
CA SER A 97 3.55 5.41 -1.19
C SER A 97 2.72 5.30 0.09
N ILE A 98 2.79 4.17 0.78
CA ILE A 98 2.05 3.93 2.01
C ILE A 98 2.92 3.16 3.01
N ARG A 99 2.92 3.60 4.28
CA ARG A 99 3.63 2.96 5.39
C ARG A 99 2.68 2.69 6.55
N ALA A 100 2.74 1.47 7.09
CA ALA A 100 1.97 1.07 8.26
C ALA A 100 2.73 0.05 9.12
N ASN A 101 2.29 -0.13 10.37
CA ASN A 101 2.78 -1.20 11.25
C ASN A 101 2.54 -2.59 10.66
N ARG A 102 1.42 -2.78 9.96
CA ARG A 102 1.05 -4.01 9.25
C ARG A 102 0.10 -3.71 8.09
N PHE A 103 -0.03 -4.67 7.19
CA PHE A 103 -1.04 -4.64 6.14
C PHE A 103 -1.82 -5.96 6.09
N LEU A 104 -3.11 -5.86 5.80
CA LEU A 104 -3.96 -7.01 5.53
C LEU A 104 -3.72 -7.53 4.10
N ARG A 105 -4.12 -8.78 3.87
CA ARG A 105 -3.99 -9.37 2.54
C ARG A 105 -4.78 -8.57 1.52
N ASN A 106 -4.12 -8.18 0.41
CA ASN A 106 -4.70 -7.38 -0.67
C ASN A 106 -5.02 -5.91 -0.35
N MET A 107 -4.79 -5.45 0.89
CA MET A 107 -5.18 -4.14 1.39
C MET A 107 -4.68 -2.99 0.50
N VAL A 108 -3.38 -2.90 0.22
CA VAL A 108 -2.81 -1.79 -0.57
C VAL A 108 -3.41 -1.72 -1.97
N ARG A 109 -3.58 -2.86 -2.64
CA ARG A 109 -4.17 -2.93 -3.98
C ARG A 109 -5.64 -2.48 -3.99
N SER A 110 -6.39 -2.79 -2.96
CA SER A 110 -7.78 -2.37 -2.82
C SER A 110 -7.89 -0.86 -2.51
N ILE A 111 -7.00 -0.34 -1.65
CA ILE A 111 -6.89 1.09 -1.38
C ILE A 111 -6.60 1.85 -2.69
N VAL A 112 -5.59 1.43 -3.44
CA VAL A 112 -5.22 2.08 -4.72
C VAL A 112 -6.38 2.08 -5.70
N GLY A 113 -7.10 0.96 -5.86
CA GLY A 113 -8.26 0.90 -6.74
C GLY A 113 -9.37 1.87 -6.35
N THR A 114 -9.68 1.96 -5.06
CA THR A 114 -10.67 2.92 -4.54
C THR A 114 -10.19 4.37 -4.69
N MET A 115 -8.90 4.64 -4.47
CA MET A 115 -8.30 5.96 -4.71
C MET A 115 -8.35 6.38 -6.18
N ILE A 116 -8.21 5.45 -7.13
CA ILE A 116 -8.38 5.72 -8.57
C ILE A 116 -9.82 6.19 -8.85
N GLU A 117 -10.83 5.62 -8.19
CA GLU A 117 -12.22 6.08 -8.33
C GLU A 117 -12.40 7.52 -7.83
N ILE A 118 -11.68 7.93 -6.77
CA ILE A 118 -11.62 9.34 -6.33
C ILE A 118 -10.92 10.20 -7.39
N GLY A 119 -9.76 9.77 -7.87
CA GLY A 119 -8.97 10.50 -8.86
C GLY A 119 -9.69 10.69 -10.20
N THR A 120 -10.56 9.77 -10.57
CA THR A 120 -11.45 9.85 -11.74
C THR A 120 -12.82 10.49 -11.43
N GLN A 121 -13.04 10.95 -10.20
CA GLN A 121 -14.26 11.60 -9.72
C GLN A 121 -15.52 10.73 -9.79
N LYS A 122 -15.37 9.41 -9.80
CA LYS A 122 -16.49 8.45 -9.70
C LYS A 122 -17.08 8.40 -8.30
N ILE A 123 -16.26 8.61 -7.28
CA ILE A 123 -16.67 8.74 -5.89
C ILE A 123 -16.03 9.98 -5.27
N THR A 124 -16.66 10.52 -4.23
CA THR A 124 -16.18 11.68 -3.49
C THR A 124 -15.34 11.27 -2.28
N ASP A 125 -14.66 12.23 -1.67
CA ASP A 125 -13.98 12.06 -0.39
C ASP A 125 -14.94 11.64 0.75
N LYS A 126 -16.22 12.07 0.70
CA LYS A 126 -17.25 11.64 1.65
C LYS A 126 -17.63 10.17 1.44
N ASP A 127 -17.78 9.73 0.18
CA ASP A 127 -18.06 8.34 -0.14
C ASP A 127 -16.91 7.43 0.33
N PHE A 128 -15.69 7.91 0.20
CA PHE A 128 -14.52 7.18 0.71
C PHE A 128 -14.58 6.97 2.23
N GLN A 129 -15.02 7.98 3.01
CA GLN A 129 -15.25 7.81 4.44
C GLN A 129 -16.34 6.77 4.71
N ILE A 130 -17.44 6.80 3.97
CA ILE A 130 -18.52 5.81 4.11
C ILE A 130 -18.01 4.38 3.79
N ILE A 131 -17.12 4.24 2.81
CA ILE A 131 -16.49 2.94 2.50
C ILE A 131 -15.63 2.46 3.68
N LEU A 132 -14.80 3.34 4.25
CA LEU A 132 -13.97 3.03 5.41
C LEU A 132 -14.82 2.55 6.60
N ASP A 133 -15.90 3.27 6.91
CA ASP A 133 -16.77 3.00 8.06
C ASP A 133 -17.68 1.77 7.84
N SER A 134 -17.85 1.32 6.59
CA SER A 134 -18.73 0.21 6.26
C SER A 134 -18.22 -1.16 6.69
N GLU A 135 -16.93 -1.32 6.88
CA GLU A 135 -16.26 -2.61 7.11
C GLU A 135 -16.60 -3.69 6.06
N ASP A 136 -17.18 -3.32 4.92
CA ASP A 136 -17.62 -4.22 3.86
C ASP A 136 -16.72 -4.13 2.62
N ARG A 137 -16.03 -5.25 2.31
CA ARG A 137 -15.14 -5.35 1.13
C ARG A 137 -15.85 -5.08 -0.20
N ARG A 138 -17.14 -5.35 -0.30
CA ARG A 138 -17.93 -5.17 -1.52
C ARG A 138 -18.14 -3.70 -1.87
N ARG A 139 -18.04 -2.81 -0.90
CA ARG A 139 -18.16 -1.35 -1.09
C ARG A 139 -16.86 -0.70 -1.54
N ALA A 140 -15.73 -1.32 -1.27
CA ALA A 140 -14.43 -0.83 -1.73
C ALA A 140 -14.24 -1.11 -3.23
N GLY A 141 -13.49 -0.25 -3.90
CA GLY A 141 -13.15 -0.39 -5.31
C GLY A 141 -12.41 -1.70 -5.64
N TYR A 142 -12.19 -1.94 -6.90
CA TYR A 142 -11.49 -3.14 -7.37
C TYR A 142 -10.04 -3.21 -6.88
N SER A 143 -9.50 -4.41 -6.83
CA SER A 143 -8.08 -4.60 -6.51
C SER A 143 -7.24 -4.42 -7.77
N VAL A 144 -6.43 -3.38 -7.83
CA VAL A 144 -5.54 -3.14 -8.97
C VAL A 144 -4.55 -4.28 -9.18
N PRO A 145 -3.99 -4.46 -10.40
CA PRO A 145 -3.03 -5.51 -10.72
C PRO A 145 -1.82 -5.52 -9.76
N ALA A 146 -1.29 -6.71 -9.48
CA ALA A 146 -0.15 -6.85 -8.58
C ALA A 146 1.17 -6.32 -9.16
N SER A 147 1.27 -6.20 -10.48
CA SER A 147 2.48 -5.78 -11.19
C SER A 147 3.02 -4.41 -10.76
N GLY A 148 2.15 -3.50 -10.29
CA GLY A 148 2.57 -2.19 -9.81
C GLY A 148 2.99 -2.12 -8.35
N LEU A 149 2.85 -3.21 -7.56
CA LEU A 149 3.05 -3.19 -6.11
C LEU A 149 4.43 -3.68 -5.69
N PHE A 150 5.15 -2.87 -4.92
CA PHE A 150 6.48 -3.19 -4.41
C PHE A 150 6.56 -2.95 -2.90
N LEU A 151 7.14 -3.89 -2.17
CA LEU A 151 7.58 -3.70 -0.79
C LEU A 151 8.97 -3.06 -0.85
N THR A 152 9.06 -1.77 -0.49
CA THR A 152 10.29 -0.98 -0.67
C THR A 152 11.09 -0.80 0.60
N SER A 153 10.48 -0.98 1.76
CA SER A 153 11.18 -0.87 3.05
C SER A 153 10.50 -1.70 4.13
N ILE A 154 11.31 -2.30 4.99
CA ILE A 154 10.87 -2.93 6.24
C ILE A 154 11.81 -2.40 7.34
N ASN A 155 11.23 -1.83 8.39
CA ASN A 155 12.00 -1.34 9.53
C ASN A 155 11.85 -2.28 10.73
N TYR A 156 12.97 -2.61 11.34
CA TYR A 156 13.05 -3.38 12.56
C TYR A 156 13.63 -2.52 13.71
N LYS A 157 13.34 -2.87 14.96
CA LYS A 157 14.17 -2.43 16.08
C LYS A 157 15.61 -2.91 15.82
N ASN A 158 16.60 -2.29 16.45
CA ASN A 158 18.02 -2.72 16.37
C ASN A 158 18.19 -4.13 16.96
N ILE A 159 17.76 -5.14 16.18
CA ILE A 159 17.89 -6.57 16.50
C ILE A 159 19.15 -7.18 15.87
N PHE A 160 19.91 -6.37 15.13
CA PHE A 160 21.09 -6.84 14.41
C PHE A 160 22.31 -6.73 15.33
N GLU A 161 22.93 -7.87 15.66
CA GLU A 161 24.18 -7.91 16.42
C GLU A 161 25.38 -7.50 15.54
N THR A 162 25.39 -7.91 14.27
CA THR A 162 26.47 -7.59 13.33
C THR A 162 25.92 -7.50 11.90
N ARG A 163 26.35 -6.49 11.15
CA ARG A 163 26.09 -6.39 9.70
C ARG A 163 27.34 -6.77 8.92
N TRP A 164 27.25 -7.82 8.14
CA TRP A 164 28.25 -8.12 7.12
C TRP A 164 27.91 -7.34 5.85
N LYS A 165 28.74 -6.36 5.51
CA LYS A 165 28.69 -5.71 4.20
C LYS A 165 29.68 -6.41 3.28
N LYS A 166 29.29 -6.66 2.02
CA LYS A 166 30.24 -6.96 0.96
C LYS A 166 31.05 -5.74 0.59
#